data_39b652727266f44a9e4832a5c28ad0d7
#
_entry.id   39b652727266f44a9e4832a5c28ad0d7
#
_cell.length_a   1.000
_cell.length_b   1.000
_cell.length_c   1.000
_cell.angle_alpha   90.00
_cell.angle_beta   90.00
_cell.angle_gamma   90.00
#
_symmetry.space_group_name_H-M   'P 1'
#
loop_
_entity.id
_entity.type
_entity.pdbx_description
1 polymer ?
#
loop_
_entity_poly.entity_id
_entity_poly.type
_entity_poly.pdbx_seq_one_letter_code
_entity_poly.pdbx_strand_id
1 'polypeptide(L)'
;MKPYCAILFFILCIATAQSQSPSIPNTKSEVENDSLKKTEFLNQLGNGYYPTKYFNVDLRYLIKYNQYEGFRTGLGGITNENFSEKYRINGYVVYGFRDHGFKYSIGGGVRIAPNTQTWINFLYTDDLQETGSSAFLTDKRFFSFFEPRLLNIDLFHRHITKSISLEHKVSENLLSETQFAISKIDPTYDYTFVVDGKSYDNFDISTAKLSLQWSPFSKQAVVNDKLVQISEGFPQFTLQLTKSFKDVINGDFSFFKTDFRTLYKLNYNDAVFTEVTLTSGIATGKTPLTHLYHAYPNNINKETILQRFSVAGINSFETMYFNEFFSDRFATLQLKHYFKPFKFTERYRPQLVLISRFALGDMNNMERHQTISFGTLNKGYSEAGLEINKLFFGFGMSFAYRYGAYHLPDIGDNIALKFTFNVTL
;
A
#
# COMPACT_ATOMS: atom_id res chain seq x y z
N MET A 1 10.10 26.76 25.90
CA MET A 1 8.67 26.39 26.14
C MET A 1 8.60 24.88 26.13
N LYS A 2 8.03 24.24 27.16
CA LYS A 2 8.03 22.80 27.32
C LYS A 2 7.08 22.15 26.29
N PRO A 3 7.42 21.00 25.67
CA PRO A 3 6.65 20.38 24.57
C PRO A 3 5.20 19.99 24.94
N TYR A 4 4.89 19.94 26.23
CA TYR A 4 3.54 19.62 26.73
C TYR A 4 2.48 20.69 26.42
N CYS A 5 2.87 21.96 26.20
CA CYS A 5 1.93 23.01 25.83
C CYS A 5 1.40 22.90 24.39
N ALA A 6 2.20 22.33 23.47
CA ALA A 6 1.77 22.14 22.08
C ALA A 6 0.73 21.02 21.95
N ILE A 7 0.87 19.96 22.73
CA ILE A 7 -0.08 18.83 22.76
C ILE A 7 -1.40 19.26 23.38
N LEU A 8 -1.35 20.08 24.44
CA LEU A 8 -2.56 20.61 25.08
C LEU A 8 -3.33 21.56 24.16
N PHE A 9 -2.62 22.36 23.36
CA PHE A 9 -3.22 23.27 22.38
C PHE A 9 -3.91 22.51 21.24
N PHE A 10 -3.34 21.38 20.82
CA PHE A 10 -3.92 20.52 19.78
C PHE A 10 -5.19 19.81 20.28
N ILE A 11 -5.21 19.37 21.54
CA ILE A 11 -6.40 18.74 22.17
C ILE A 11 -7.50 19.80 22.41
N LEU A 12 -7.15 21.04 22.76
CA LEU A 12 -8.13 22.12 22.94
C LEU A 12 -8.79 22.55 21.63
N CYS A 13 -8.08 22.51 20.49
CA CYS A 13 -8.65 22.81 19.18
C CYS A 13 -9.66 21.76 18.70
N ILE A 14 -9.56 20.52 19.18
CA ILE A 14 -10.54 19.46 18.88
C ILE A 14 -11.82 19.62 19.73
N ALA A 15 -11.73 20.23 20.92
CA ALA A 15 -12.86 20.39 21.83
C ALA A 15 -13.80 21.55 21.47
N THR A 16 -13.44 22.44 20.56
CA THR A 16 -14.27 23.59 20.13
C THR A 16 -15.09 23.34 18.85
N ALA A 17 -15.14 22.11 18.36
CA ALA A 17 -16.14 21.73 17.37
C ALA A 17 -17.52 21.69 18.03
N GLN A 18 -18.14 22.85 18.17
CA GLN A 18 -19.52 22.97 18.65
C GLN A 18 -20.44 22.25 17.66
N SER A 19 -21.13 21.25 18.17
CA SER A 19 -22.28 20.64 17.54
C SER A 19 -23.32 21.72 17.24
N GLN A 20 -23.42 22.12 15.98
CA GLN A 20 -24.59 22.85 15.50
C GLN A 20 -25.76 21.88 15.53
N SER A 21 -26.81 22.24 16.25
CA SER A 21 -28.07 21.49 16.26
C SER A 21 -28.55 21.32 14.81
N PRO A 22 -28.93 20.11 14.39
CA PRO A 22 -29.41 19.91 13.02
C PRO A 22 -30.71 20.69 12.85
N SER A 23 -30.72 21.66 11.94
CA SER A 23 -31.95 22.25 11.44
C SER A 23 -32.76 21.12 10.78
N ILE A 24 -34.02 20.99 11.11
CA ILE A 24 -34.94 20.00 10.53
C ILE A 24 -35.09 20.33 9.04
N PRO A 25 -34.68 19.46 8.12
CA PRO A 25 -34.81 19.75 6.69
C PRO A 25 -36.26 19.74 6.26
N ASN A 26 -36.68 20.80 5.57
CA ASN A 26 -38.07 21.03 5.22
C ASN A 26 -38.55 20.37 3.92
N THR A 27 -37.66 19.67 3.17
CA THR A 27 -38.03 19.00 1.91
C THR A 27 -37.28 17.71 1.66
N LYS A 28 -37.92 16.74 0.96
CA LYS A 28 -37.29 15.46 0.55
C LYS A 28 -35.94 15.63 -0.20
N SER A 29 -35.85 16.71 -1.01
CA SER A 29 -34.62 16.98 -1.78
C SER A 29 -33.43 17.43 -0.92
N GLU A 30 -33.67 18.08 0.23
CA GLU A 30 -32.62 18.50 1.15
C GLU A 30 -32.09 17.31 1.95
N VAL A 31 -32.97 16.39 2.35
CA VAL A 31 -32.58 15.12 3.04
C VAL A 31 -31.75 14.22 2.12
N GLU A 32 -32.13 14.13 0.84
CA GLU A 32 -31.39 13.35 -0.16
C GLU A 32 -30.01 13.97 -0.46
N ASN A 33 -29.92 15.31 -0.57
CA ASN A 33 -28.66 16.02 -0.74
C ASN A 33 -27.72 15.90 0.46
N ASP A 34 -28.23 15.97 1.68
CA ASP A 34 -27.44 15.80 2.91
C ASP A 34 -26.93 14.35 3.06
N SER A 35 -27.76 13.38 2.68
CA SER A 35 -27.36 11.96 2.65
C SER A 35 -26.24 11.71 1.64
N LEU A 36 -26.32 12.27 0.44
CA LEU A 36 -25.31 12.18 -0.61
C LEU A 36 -23.98 12.84 -0.17
N LYS A 37 -24.03 14.05 0.40
CA LYS A 37 -22.85 14.75 0.92
C LYS A 37 -22.17 13.97 2.05
N LYS A 38 -22.95 13.38 2.95
CA LYS A 38 -22.41 12.54 4.03
C LYS A 38 -21.75 11.29 3.48
N THR A 39 -22.34 10.65 2.49
CA THR A 39 -21.76 9.46 1.84
C THR A 39 -20.46 9.81 1.10
N GLU A 40 -20.43 10.93 0.38
CA GLU A 40 -19.23 11.42 -0.28
C GLU A 40 -18.12 11.76 0.71
N PHE A 41 -18.44 12.41 1.82
CA PHE A 41 -17.52 12.72 2.91
C PHE A 41 -16.93 11.44 3.52
N LEU A 42 -17.76 10.43 3.83
CA LEU A 42 -17.32 9.15 4.35
C LEU A 42 -16.46 8.38 3.35
N ASN A 43 -16.79 8.43 2.07
CA ASN A 43 -15.99 7.83 1.00
C ASN A 43 -14.60 8.50 0.89
N GLN A 44 -14.54 9.83 1.01
CA GLN A 44 -13.27 10.54 0.99
C GLN A 44 -12.42 10.21 2.23
N LEU A 45 -13.03 10.13 3.43
CA LEU A 45 -12.34 9.66 4.62
C LEU A 45 -11.85 8.22 4.47
N GLY A 46 -12.68 7.34 3.90
CA GLY A 46 -12.30 5.95 3.57
C GLY A 46 -11.12 5.86 2.60
N ASN A 47 -10.96 6.86 1.73
CA ASN A 47 -9.81 7.02 0.84
C ASN A 47 -8.63 7.76 1.49
N GLY A 48 -8.73 8.12 2.77
CA GLY A 48 -7.68 8.78 3.53
C GLY A 48 -7.57 10.28 3.34
N TYR A 49 -8.60 10.90 2.82
CA TYR A 49 -8.64 12.35 2.65
C TYR A 49 -9.66 13.00 3.58
N TYR A 50 -9.23 14.06 4.26
CA TYR A 50 -10.15 14.97 4.92
C TYR A 50 -10.48 16.12 3.95
N PRO A 51 -11.71 16.20 3.42
CA PRO A 51 -12.08 17.19 2.42
C PRO A 51 -12.24 18.58 3.07
N THR A 52 -11.64 19.57 2.44
CA THR A 52 -11.88 20.99 2.71
C THR A 52 -12.43 21.67 1.46
N LYS A 53 -12.72 22.95 1.51
CA LYS A 53 -13.33 23.68 0.40
C LYS A 53 -12.54 23.58 -0.91
N TYR A 54 -11.23 23.75 -0.89
CA TYR A 54 -10.37 23.78 -2.09
C TYR A 54 -9.27 22.73 -2.10
N PHE A 55 -9.11 22.00 -1.01
CA PHE A 55 -7.98 21.12 -0.78
C PHE A 55 -8.40 19.91 0.08
N ASN A 56 -7.97 18.73 -0.28
CA ASN A 56 -8.19 17.54 0.51
C ASN A 56 -6.89 17.20 1.25
N VAL A 57 -6.94 17.25 2.60
CA VAL A 57 -5.79 16.91 3.45
C VAL A 57 -5.60 15.40 3.41
N ASP A 58 -4.38 14.95 3.12
CA ASP A 58 -4.03 13.53 3.10
C ASP A 58 -3.62 13.07 4.50
N LEU A 59 -4.50 12.30 5.13
CA LEU A 59 -4.32 11.81 6.49
C LEU A 59 -3.16 10.82 6.65
N ARG A 60 -2.67 10.24 5.54
CA ARG A 60 -1.55 9.28 5.54
C ARG A 60 -0.23 9.90 5.99
N TYR A 61 -0.10 11.23 5.93
CA TYR A 61 1.13 11.94 6.29
C TYR A 61 1.13 12.50 7.72
N LEU A 62 -0.02 12.45 8.43
CA LEU A 62 -0.13 13.06 9.76
C LEU A 62 0.79 12.38 10.78
N ILE A 63 0.75 11.06 10.84
CA ILE A 63 1.62 10.29 11.73
C ILE A 63 1.81 8.88 11.18
N LYS A 64 3.05 8.43 11.13
CA LYS A 64 3.45 7.05 10.83
C LYS A 64 4.63 6.66 11.72
N TYR A 65 4.91 5.38 11.75
CA TYR A 65 6.10 4.85 12.40
C TYR A 65 6.75 3.80 11.50
N ASN A 66 8.07 3.82 11.39
CA ASN A 66 8.87 2.75 10.82
C ASN A 66 10.20 2.64 11.57
N GLN A 67 10.93 1.52 11.37
CA GLN A 67 12.17 1.25 12.10
C GLN A 67 13.30 2.23 11.76
N TYR A 68 13.34 2.77 10.55
CA TYR A 68 14.40 3.67 10.11
C TYR A 68 14.20 5.11 10.63
N GLU A 69 13.02 5.67 10.43
CA GLU A 69 12.70 7.07 10.79
C GLU A 69 12.23 7.24 12.23
N GLY A 70 11.82 6.14 12.90
CA GLY A 70 11.05 6.21 14.12
C GLY A 70 9.65 6.76 13.85
N PHE A 71 9.18 7.69 14.67
CA PHE A 71 7.99 8.47 14.34
C PHE A 71 8.27 9.38 13.16
N ARG A 72 7.30 9.43 12.25
CA ARG A 72 7.28 10.32 11.09
C ARG A 72 5.98 11.10 11.12
N THR A 73 6.05 12.44 11.07
CA THR A 73 4.87 13.31 11.08
C THR A 73 5.01 14.40 10.03
N GLY A 74 3.89 14.88 9.52
CA GLY A 74 3.87 15.95 8.54
C GLY A 74 2.48 16.23 8.02
N LEU A 75 2.43 16.93 6.90
CA LEU A 75 1.20 17.32 6.23
C LEU A 75 1.33 17.07 4.72
N GLY A 76 0.22 16.72 4.11
CA GLY A 76 0.12 16.59 2.67
C GLY A 76 -1.31 16.70 2.20
N GLY A 77 -1.48 16.71 0.89
CA GLY A 77 -2.80 16.70 0.30
C GLY A 77 -2.81 17.03 -1.19
N ILE A 78 -4.01 17.21 -1.70
CA ILE A 78 -4.26 17.47 -3.10
C ILE A 78 -5.40 18.49 -3.24
N THR A 79 -5.31 19.41 -4.20
CA THR A 79 -6.40 20.31 -4.55
C THR A 79 -7.58 19.52 -5.13
N ASN A 80 -8.79 19.96 -4.84
CA ASN A 80 -10.02 19.34 -5.32
C ASN A 80 -10.64 20.12 -6.51
N GLU A 81 -11.77 19.63 -7.02
CA GLU A 81 -12.46 20.26 -8.17
C GLU A 81 -12.98 21.67 -7.90
N ASN A 82 -13.26 22.03 -6.62
CA ASN A 82 -13.65 23.42 -6.28
C ASN A 82 -12.46 24.39 -6.44
N PHE A 83 -11.23 23.90 -6.38
CA PHE A 83 -10.06 24.70 -6.73
C PHE A 83 -9.95 24.85 -8.24
N SER A 84 -10.00 23.73 -8.97
CA SER A 84 -10.00 23.74 -10.45
C SER A 84 -10.37 22.35 -10.98
N GLU A 85 -11.23 22.33 -12.00
CA GLU A 85 -11.54 21.11 -12.72
C GLU A 85 -10.42 20.68 -13.69
N LYS A 86 -9.57 21.62 -14.10
CA LYS A 86 -8.51 21.42 -15.10
C LYS A 86 -7.15 21.20 -14.48
N TYR A 87 -6.86 21.79 -13.33
CA TYR A 87 -5.55 21.75 -12.70
C TYR A 87 -5.64 21.09 -11.32
N ARG A 88 -4.66 20.28 -10.98
CA ARG A 88 -4.48 19.76 -9.62
C ARG A 88 -3.05 19.99 -9.16
N ILE A 89 -2.88 20.30 -7.88
CA ILE A 89 -1.59 20.41 -7.20
C ILE A 89 -1.64 19.45 -6.03
N ASN A 90 -0.61 18.67 -5.84
CA ASN A 90 -0.48 17.75 -4.73
C ASN A 90 0.93 17.80 -4.15
N GLY A 91 1.05 17.42 -2.91
CA GLY A 91 2.35 17.32 -2.27
C GLY A 91 2.24 16.98 -0.80
N TYR A 92 3.38 16.72 -0.20
CA TYR A 92 3.53 16.52 1.24
C TYR A 92 4.92 16.92 1.69
N VAL A 93 5.04 17.19 2.97
CA VAL A 93 6.30 17.31 3.70
C VAL A 93 6.16 16.58 5.02
N VAL A 94 7.16 15.76 5.36
CA VAL A 94 7.18 14.96 6.58
C VAL A 94 8.59 15.00 7.18
N TYR A 95 8.66 14.83 8.49
CA TYR A 95 9.90 14.80 9.25
C TYR A 95 10.02 13.49 10.03
N GLY A 96 11.12 12.78 9.85
CA GLY A 96 11.48 11.60 10.62
C GLY A 96 12.25 11.99 11.87
N PHE A 97 11.80 11.50 13.03
CA PHE A 97 12.40 11.90 14.31
C PHE A 97 13.71 11.17 14.64
N ARG A 98 13.91 9.97 14.10
CA ARG A 98 15.08 9.15 14.38
C ARG A 98 16.24 9.44 13.41
N ASP A 99 15.94 9.63 12.14
CA ASP A 99 16.93 9.94 11.10
C ASP A 99 17.13 11.45 10.91
N HIS A 100 16.36 12.29 11.65
CA HIS A 100 16.42 13.76 11.62
C HIS A 100 16.33 14.37 10.22
N GLY A 101 15.57 13.70 9.31
CA GLY A 101 15.49 14.06 7.91
C GLY A 101 14.10 14.50 7.47
N PHE A 102 14.04 15.51 6.60
CA PHE A 102 12.83 15.84 5.87
C PHE A 102 12.71 14.97 4.62
N LYS A 103 11.46 14.54 4.33
CA LYS A 103 11.07 13.93 3.07
C LYS A 103 9.89 14.71 2.53
N TYR A 104 9.82 14.84 1.22
CA TYR A 104 8.78 15.65 0.61
C TYR A 104 8.49 15.21 -0.81
N SER A 105 7.30 15.56 -1.25
CA SER A 105 6.89 15.43 -2.63
C SER A 105 6.11 16.67 -3.04
N ILE A 106 6.31 17.09 -4.28
CA ILE A 106 5.53 18.15 -4.90
C ILE A 106 5.18 17.72 -6.31
N GLY A 107 3.92 17.90 -6.68
CA GLY A 107 3.43 17.54 -7.99
C GLY A 107 2.30 18.42 -8.46
N GLY A 108 2.02 18.30 -9.74
CA GLY A 108 0.91 18.97 -10.37
C GLY A 108 0.40 18.16 -11.55
N GLY A 109 -0.86 18.37 -11.91
CA GLY A 109 -1.48 17.72 -13.05
C GLY A 109 -2.39 18.65 -13.83
N VAL A 110 -2.50 18.34 -15.12
CA VAL A 110 -3.39 19.02 -16.06
C VAL A 110 -4.32 18.00 -16.67
N ARG A 111 -5.63 18.23 -16.57
CA ARG A 111 -6.65 17.41 -17.24
C ARG A 111 -6.78 17.84 -18.69
N ILE A 112 -6.36 17.00 -19.60
CA ILE A 112 -6.35 17.29 -21.06
C ILE A 112 -7.61 16.79 -21.75
N ALA A 113 -8.29 15.76 -21.20
CA ALA A 113 -9.55 15.25 -21.72
C ALA A 113 -10.50 14.89 -20.56
N PRO A 114 -11.54 15.71 -20.30
CA PRO A 114 -12.48 15.48 -19.20
C PRO A 114 -13.28 14.18 -19.34
N ASN A 115 -13.75 13.83 -20.53
CA ASN A 115 -14.61 12.67 -20.78
C ASN A 115 -13.92 11.34 -20.44
N THR A 116 -12.62 11.25 -20.70
CA THR A 116 -11.81 10.06 -20.42
C THR A 116 -10.98 10.20 -19.15
N GLN A 117 -11.22 11.26 -18.35
CA GLN A 117 -10.44 11.55 -17.15
C GLN A 117 -8.93 11.49 -17.39
N THR A 118 -8.48 12.07 -18.52
CA THR A 118 -7.08 12.00 -18.93
C THR A 118 -6.28 13.12 -18.29
N TRP A 119 -5.28 12.74 -17.51
CA TRP A 119 -4.40 13.65 -16.78
C TRP A 119 -2.95 13.44 -17.18
N ILE A 120 -2.24 14.55 -17.39
CA ILE A 120 -0.77 14.58 -17.42
C ILE A 120 -0.32 15.10 -16.07
N ASN A 121 0.52 14.34 -15.37
CA ASN A 121 1.06 14.69 -14.06
C ASN A 121 2.57 14.80 -14.11
N PHE A 122 3.08 15.72 -13.31
CA PHE A 122 4.51 15.90 -13.00
C PHE A 122 4.69 15.73 -11.51
N LEU A 123 5.71 14.98 -11.10
CA LEU A 123 5.98 14.71 -9.70
C LEU A 123 7.48 14.73 -9.43
N TYR A 124 7.85 15.41 -8.36
CA TYR A 124 9.16 15.32 -7.73
C TYR A 124 8.97 14.72 -6.33
N THR A 125 9.76 13.71 -6.00
CA THR A 125 9.69 13.05 -4.69
C THR A 125 11.10 12.79 -4.17
N ASP A 126 11.35 13.11 -2.91
CA ASP A 126 12.52 12.73 -2.13
C ASP A 126 11.99 12.03 -0.87
N ASP A 127 12.00 10.71 -0.87
CA ASP A 127 11.40 9.90 0.21
C ASP A 127 12.09 8.54 0.34
N LEU A 128 11.62 7.75 1.31
CA LEU A 128 12.01 6.36 1.53
C LEU A 128 11.00 5.40 0.89
N GLN A 129 11.51 4.33 0.34
CA GLN A 129 10.71 3.22 -0.16
C GLN A 129 11.24 1.89 0.39
N GLU A 130 10.34 0.97 0.69
CA GLU A 130 10.67 -0.40 1.09
C GLU A 130 11.35 -1.13 -0.07
N THR A 131 12.49 -1.77 0.21
CA THR A 131 13.23 -2.56 -0.76
C THR A 131 12.47 -3.84 -1.13
N GLY A 132 12.37 -4.15 -2.42
CA GLY A 132 11.71 -5.35 -2.92
C GLY A 132 10.19 -5.30 -2.91
N SER A 133 9.59 -4.16 -2.60
CA SER A 133 8.14 -3.99 -2.66
C SER A 133 7.66 -3.65 -4.07
N SER A 134 6.45 -4.10 -4.41
CA SER A 134 5.76 -3.75 -5.66
C SER A 134 4.47 -3.04 -5.36
N ALA A 135 4.36 -1.77 -5.78
CA ALA A 135 3.13 -1.00 -5.70
C ALA A 135 2.33 -1.15 -6.99
N PHE A 136 1.05 -1.50 -6.88
CA PHE A 136 0.13 -1.63 -8.00
C PHE A 136 -0.75 -0.39 -8.15
N LEU A 137 -1.31 -0.18 -9.33
CA LEU A 137 -2.21 0.93 -9.60
C LEU A 137 -3.43 0.93 -8.65
N THR A 138 -3.92 -0.25 -8.28
CA THR A 138 -4.98 -0.44 -7.29
C THR A 138 -4.64 0.09 -5.91
N ASP A 139 -3.37 0.03 -5.50
CA ASP A 139 -2.93 0.44 -4.17
C ASP A 139 -3.03 1.96 -3.97
N LYS A 140 -2.96 2.75 -5.04
CA LYS A 140 -3.14 4.21 -5.00
C LYS A 140 -4.53 4.65 -4.53
N ARG A 141 -5.52 3.77 -4.62
CA ARG A 141 -6.93 4.04 -4.29
C ARG A 141 -7.36 3.44 -2.97
N PHE A 142 -6.51 2.61 -2.38
CA PHE A 142 -6.78 1.99 -1.10
C PHE A 142 -6.11 2.79 0.01
N PHE A 143 -6.91 3.28 0.94
CA PHE A 143 -6.39 3.92 2.14
C PHE A 143 -6.34 2.93 3.30
N SER A 144 -5.15 2.75 3.85
CA SER A 144 -4.97 2.17 5.17
C SER A 144 -4.37 3.23 6.08
N PHE A 145 -5.12 3.65 7.09
CA PHE A 145 -4.64 4.61 8.09
C PHE A 145 -3.39 4.10 8.80
N PHE A 146 -3.29 2.80 8.94
CA PHE A 146 -2.17 2.14 9.59
C PHE A 146 -1.71 0.95 8.74
N GLU A 147 -0.45 0.97 8.34
CA GLU A 147 0.19 -0.16 7.67
C GLU A 147 1.07 -0.91 8.68
N PRO A 148 0.59 -2.06 9.19
CA PRO A 148 1.26 -2.80 10.27
C PRO A 148 2.69 -3.21 9.97
N ARG A 149 2.98 -3.53 8.70
CA ARG A 149 4.30 -3.97 8.26
C ARG A 149 5.37 -2.89 8.44
N LEU A 150 5.02 -1.62 8.29
CA LEU A 150 5.97 -0.50 8.48
C LEU A 150 6.61 -0.47 9.86
N LEU A 151 5.95 -1.04 10.89
CA LEU A 151 6.52 -1.14 12.23
C LEU A 151 7.77 -2.03 12.28
N ASN A 152 7.92 -2.94 11.33
CA ASN A 152 8.89 -4.02 11.38
C ASN A 152 9.88 -4.01 10.22
N ILE A 153 9.60 -3.28 9.14
CA ILE A 153 10.49 -3.15 7.98
C ILE A 153 11.75 -2.39 8.37
N ASP A 154 12.90 -2.88 7.96
CA ASP A 154 14.23 -2.29 8.19
C ASP A 154 14.99 -1.97 6.89
N LEU A 155 14.71 -2.67 5.80
CA LEU A 155 15.35 -2.40 4.51
C LEU A 155 14.59 -1.35 3.71
N PHE A 156 15.06 -0.11 3.83
CA PHE A 156 14.60 1.00 3.01
C PHE A 156 15.69 1.46 2.07
N HIS A 157 15.30 2.10 1.00
CA HIS A 157 16.18 2.93 0.20
C HIS A 157 15.57 4.32 0.04
N ARG A 158 16.42 5.34 0.10
CA ARG A 158 16.05 6.69 -0.28
C ARG A 158 15.97 6.77 -1.80
N HIS A 159 14.97 7.44 -2.30
CA HIS A 159 14.86 7.71 -3.72
C HIS A 159 14.57 9.19 -3.97
N ILE A 160 15.28 9.79 -4.93
CA ILE A 160 14.96 11.10 -5.46
C ILE A 160 14.44 10.88 -6.87
N THR A 161 13.12 10.99 -7.04
CA THR A 161 12.45 10.62 -8.29
C THR A 161 11.79 11.83 -8.93
N LYS A 162 12.04 12.03 -10.22
CA LYS A 162 11.32 12.95 -11.10
C LYS A 162 10.52 12.13 -12.09
N SER A 163 9.21 12.38 -12.19
CA SER A 163 8.38 11.61 -13.10
C SER A 163 7.36 12.47 -13.82
N ILE A 164 7.01 12.02 -15.01
CA ILE A 164 5.84 12.45 -15.77
C ILE A 164 4.95 11.23 -15.99
N SER A 165 3.63 11.38 -15.77
CA SER A 165 2.70 10.30 -16.05
C SER A 165 1.46 10.78 -16.78
N LEU A 166 0.94 9.88 -17.62
CA LEU A 166 -0.33 10.00 -18.29
C LEU A 166 -1.31 8.99 -17.68
N GLU A 167 -2.29 9.48 -16.95
CA GLU A 167 -3.42 8.68 -16.47
C GLU A 167 -4.55 8.78 -17.49
N HIS A 168 -5.13 7.65 -17.89
CA HIS A 168 -6.17 7.61 -18.90
C HIS A 168 -7.18 6.51 -18.59
N LYS A 169 -8.47 6.87 -18.60
CA LYS A 169 -9.57 5.93 -18.52
C LYS A 169 -9.93 5.46 -19.94
N VAL A 170 -9.37 4.32 -20.33
CA VAL A 170 -9.54 3.75 -21.69
C VAL A 170 -11.00 3.35 -21.93
N SER A 171 -11.65 2.78 -20.90
CA SER A 171 -13.09 2.45 -20.89
C SER A 171 -13.62 2.58 -19.46
N GLU A 172 -14.92 2.34 -19.26
CA GLU A 172 -15.52 2.37 -17.92
C GLU A 172 -14.82 1.43 -16.94
N ASN A 173 -14.33 0.31 -17.44
CA ASN A 173 -13.74 -0.76 -16.63
C ASN A 173 -12.24 -0.92 -16.81
N LEU A 174 -11.58 -0.10 -17.65
CA LEU A 174 -10.16 -0.19 -17.93
C LEU A 174 -9.49 1.17 -17.69
N LEU A 175 -8.55 1.16 -16.75
CA LEU A 175 -7.67 2.30 -16.48
C LEU A 175 -6.25 1.99 -16.96
N SER A 176 -5.57 3.00 -17.47
CA SER A 176 -4.16 2.94 -17.80
C SER A 176 -3.39 4.09 -17.16
N GLU A 177 -2.14 3.82 -16.79
CA GLU A 177 -1.16 4.82 -16.43
C GLU A 177 0.14 4.51 -17.14
N THR A 178 0.65 5.44 -17.91
CA THR A 178 2.00 5.40 -18.48
C THR A 178 2.87 6.41 -17.74
N GLN A 179 4.02 5.97 -17.22
CA GLN A 179 4.92 6.82 -16.46
C GLN A 179 6.33 6.72 -17.00
N PHE A 180 7.00 7.85 -17.12
CA PHE A 180 8.45 7.95 -17.28
C PHE A 180 9.04 8.54 -16.01
N ALA A 181 10.06 7.91 -15.47
CA ALA A 181 10.69 8.32 -14.22
C ALA A 181 12.20 8.20 -14.28
N ILE A 182 12.86 9.14 -13.60
CA ILE A 182 14.30 9.15 -13.35
C ILE A 182 14.47 9.17 -11.85
N SER A 183 15.17 8.20 -11.30
CA SER A 183 15.33 8.02 -9.85
C SER A 183 16.81 7.85 -9.51
N LYS A 184 17.28 8.62 -8.54
CA LYS A 184 18.51 8.32 -7.82
C LYS A 184 18.17 7.47 -6.62
N ILE A 185 18.80 6.31 -6.49
CA ILE A 185 18.54 5.30 -5.47
C ILE A 185 19.74 5.20 -4.53
N ASP A 186 19.49 5.28 -3.23
CA ASP A 186 20.49 5.21 -2.17
C ASP A 186 19.97 4.26 -1.06
N PRO A 187 20.42 2.98 -1.01
CA PRO A 187 20.07 2.06 0.05
C PRO A 187 20.48 2.58 1.41
N THR A 188 19.60 2.45 2.42
CA THR A 188 19.89 2.88 3.80
C THR A 188 20.56 1.78 4.65
N TYR A 189 20.92 0.68 4.02
CA TYR A 189 21.58 -0.50 4.57
C TYR A 189 22.80 -0.87 3.72
N ASP A 190 23.69 -1.68 4.27
CA ASP A 190 24.87 -2.14 3.54
C ASP A 190 24.45 -3.02 2.36
N TYR A 191 24.61 -2.50 1.15
CA TYR A 191 24.26 -3.17 -0.08
C TYR A 191 25.16 -2.73 -1.22
N THR A 192 25.75 -3.71 -1.91
CA THR A 192 26.53 -3.48 -3.12
C THR A 192 25.99 -4.33 -4.25
N PHE A 193 25.63 -3.71 -5.36
CA PHE A 193 25.22 -4.39 -6.58
C PHE A 193 26.40 -4.50 -7.54
N VAL A 194 26.82 -5.74 -7.85
CA VAL A 194 27.98 -6.02 -8.72
C VAL A 194 27.50 -6.51 -10.07
N VAL A 195 27.84 -5.77 -11.10
CA VAL A 195 27.48 -6.12 -12.47
C VAL A 195 28.53 -5.63 -13.46
N ASP A 196 28.88 -6.47 -14.45
CA ASP A 196 29.93 -6.21 -15.45
C ASP A 196 31.29 -5.81 -14.81
N GLY A 197 31.64 -6.38 -13.66
CA GLY A 197 32.86 -6.09 -12.92
C GLY A 197 32.88 -4.73 -12.21
N LYS A 198 31.77 -4.03 -12.13
CA LYS A 198 31.60 -2.77 -11.40
C LYS A 198 30.73 -2.97 -10.19
N SER A 199 31.05 -2.27 -9.10
CA SER A 199 30.30 -2.23 -7.85
C SER A 199 29.53 -0.93 -7.74
N TYR A 200 28.26 -1.01 -7.31
CA TYR A 200 27.36 0.12 -7.15
C TYR A 200 26.71 0.05 -5.77
N ASP A 201 27.02 1.02 -4.92
CA ASP A 201 26.38 1.17 -3.59
C ASP A 201 25.17 2.13 -3.69
N ASN A 202 25.20 3.06 -4.64
CA ASN A 202 24.10 3.90 -5.08
C ASN A 202 24.08 3.92 -6.62
N PHE A 203 22.94 4.24 -7.21
CA PHE A 203 22.77 4.16 -8.66
C PHE A 203 21.58 4.99 -9.15
N ASP A 204 21.63 5.31 -10.43
CA ASP A 204 20.54 6.01 -11.12
C ASP A 204 19.75 5.04 -12.00
N ILE A 205 18.43 5.21 -12.00
CA ILE A 205 17.50 4.37 -12.80
C ILE A 205 16.57 5.25 -13.60
N SER A 206 16.54 5.02 -14.91
CA SER A 206 15.59 5.64 -15.84
C SER A 206 14.60 4.58 -16.31
N THR A 207 13.28 4.81 -16.08
CA THR A 207 12.24 3.83 -16.37
C THR A 207 11.10 4.38 -17.20
N ALA A 208 10.52 3.50 -18.02
CA ALA A 208 9.17 3.64 -18.56
C ALA A 208 8.29 2.52 -17.96
N LYS A 209 7.14 2.88 -17.41
CA LYS A 209 6.19 1.95 -16.83
C LYS A 209 4.80 2.13 -17.43
N LEU A 210 4.19 1.03 -17.87
CA LEU A 210 2.79 0.95 -18.26
C LEU A 210 2.03 0.12 -17.22
N SER A 211 1.00 0.69 -16.62
CA SER A 211 0.11 0.01 -15.68
C SER A 211 -1.30 -0.02 -16.25
N LEU A 212 -1.91 -1.19 -16.22
CA LEU A 212 -3.28 -1.43 -16.65
C LEU A 212 -4.06 -2.03 -15.49
N GLN A 213 -5.25 -1.50 -15.22
CA GLN A 213 -6.19 -2.06 -14.26
C GLN A 213 -7.52 -2.32 -14.95
N TRP A 214 -7.93 -3.58 -14.98
CA TRP A 214 -9.17 -4.02 -15.59
C TRP A 214 -10.12 -4.63 -14.56
N SER A 215 -11.32 -4.07 -14.45
CA SER A 215 -12.36 -4.47 -13.49
C SER A 215 -13.68 -4.71 -14.25
N PRO A 216 -13.80 -5.85 -15.00
CA PRO A 216 -14.85 -6.06 -15.99
C PRO A 216 -16.27 -6.01 -15.42
N PHE A 217 -16.46 -6.32 -14.14
CA PHE A 217 -17.78 -6.41 -13.52
C PHE A 217 -18.08 -5.25 -12.56
N SER A 218 -17.21 -4.24 -12.49
CA SER A 218 -17.49 -3.01 -11.72
C SER A 218 -18.60 -2.21 -12.38
N LYS A 219 -19.54 -1.72 -11.58
CA LYS A 219 -20.66 -0.91 -12.05
C LYS A 219 -20.40 0.56 -11.71
N GLN A 220 -20.59 1.40 -12.71
CA GLN A 220 -20.51 2.86 -12.58
C GLN A 220 -21.85 3.48 -12.97
N ALA A 221 -22.19 4.60 -12.38
CA ALA A 221 -23.31 5.43 -12.82
C ALA A 221 -22.88 6.89 -12.90
N VAL A 222 -23.58 7.63 -13.74
CA VAL A 222 -23.42 9.07 -13.81
C VAL A 222 -24.33 9.69 -12.76
N VAL A 223 -23.74 10.34 -11.76
CA VAL A 223 -24.44 11.11 -10.73
C VAL A 223 -23.93 12.55 -10.81
N ASN A 224 -24.83 13.50 -11.10
CA ASN A 224 -24.48 14.91 -11.29
C ASN A 224 -23.35 15.12 -12.31
N ASP A 225 -23.48 14.53 -13.50
CA ASP A 225 -22.49 14.54 -14.58
C ASP A 225 -21.09 13.96 -14.21
N LYS A 226 -20.99 13.28 -13.09
CA LYS A 226 -19.78 12.59 -12.65
C LYS A 226 -19.98 11.07 -12.67
N LEU A 227 -18.99 10.37 -13.21
CA LEU A 227 -18.92 8.90 -13.14
C LEU A 227 -18.49 8.48 -11.73
N VAL A 228 -19.46 7.93 -10.98
CA VAL A 228 -19.22 7.39 -9.64
C VAL A 228 -19.30 5.87 -9.70
N GLN A 229 -18.33 5.19 -9.09
CA GLN A 229 -18.39 3.74 -8.94
C GLN A 229 -19.44 3.38 -7.88
N ILE A 230 -20.50 2.69 -8.32
CA ILE A 230 -21.60 2.26 -7.43
C ILE A 230 -21.27 0.96 -6.74
N SER A 231 -20.63 0.03 -7.43
CA SER A 231 -20.22 -1.26 -6.86
C SER A 231 -18.90 -1.74 -7.44
N GLU A 232 -18.06 -2.29 -6.56
CA GLU A 232 -16.88 -3.02 -7.00
C GLU A 232 -17.29 -4.37 -7.59
N GLY A 233 -16.76 -4.68 -8.77
CA GLY A 233 -16.89 -5.97 -9.41
C GLY A 233 -15.60 -6.77 -9.32
N PHE A 234 -15.71 -8.07 -9.21
CA PHE A 234 -14.58 -8.99 -9.19
C PHE A 234 -14.74 -10.05 -10.30
N PRO A 235 -13.62 -10.56 -10.88
CA PRO A 235 -12.23 -10.26 -10.56
C PRO A 235 -11.77 -8.85 -10.97
N GLN A 236 -10.72 -8.36 -10.30
CA GLN A 236 -9.97 -7.18 -10.70
C GLN A 236 -8.56 -7.63 -11.09
N PHE A 237 -8.10 -7.20 -12.26
CA PHE A 237 -6.79 -7.54 -12.79
C PHE A 237 -5.92 -6.29 -12.86
N THR A 238 -4.67 -6.41 -12.46
CA THR A 238 -3.67 -5.36 -12.66
C THR A 238 -2.43 -5.94 -13.31
N LEU A 239 -2.00 -5.34 -14.41
CA LEU A 239 -0.77 -5.68 -15.11
C LEU A 239 0.12 -4.44 -15.15
N GLN A 240 1.39 -4.60 -14.80
CA GLN A 240 2.39 -3.54 -14.92
C GLN A 240 3.60 -4.05 -15.69
N LEU A 241 4.03 -3.28 -16.67
CA LEU A 241 5.23 -3.51 -17.46
C LEU A 241 6.20 -2.37 -17.19
N THR A 242 7.39 -2.68 -16.71
CA THR A 242 8.42 -1.67 -16.42
C THR A 242 9.68 -2.00 -17.20
N LYS A 243 10.16 -1.06 -18.00
CA LYS A 243 11.44 -1.12 -18.69
C LYS A 243 12.39 -0.08 -18.12
N SER A 244 13.57 -0.51 -17.67
CA SER A 244 14.68 0.38 -17.36
C SER A 244 15.65 0.49 -18.54
N PHE A 245 16.23 1.67 -18.71
CA PHE A 245 17.12 1.98 -19.82
C PHE A 245 18.50 2.37 -19.27
N LYS A 246 19.52 1.63 -19.72
CA LYS A 246 20.92 1.99 -19.49
C LYS A 246 21.32 3.15 -20.40
N ASP A 247 22.18 4.03 -19.89
CA ASP A 247 22.75 5.19 -20.60
C ASP A 247 21.70 6.22 -21.14
N VAL A 248 20.44 6.10 -20.69
CA VAL A 248 19.39 7.09 -20.94
C VAL A 248 19.18 7.93 -19.68
N ILE A 249 19.47 9.24 -19.78
CA ILE A 249 19.34 10.20 -18.67
C ILE A 249 20.01 9.64 -17.39
N ASN A 250 21.27 9.23 -17.51
CA ASN A 250 22.14 8.66 -16.47
C ASN A 250 21.70 7.29 -15.89
N GLY A 251 20.78 6.56 -16.52
CA GLY A 251 20.39 5.24 -16.03
C GLY A 251 21.54 4.23 -16.08
N ASP A 252 21.85 3.56 -14.97
CA ASP A 252 22.96 2.62 -14.86
C ASP A 252 22.63 1.23 -15.41
N PHE A 253 21.36 0.83 -15.32
CA PHE A 253 20.96 -0.55 -15.58
C PHE A 253 19.86 -0.69 -16.62
N SER A 254 19.91 -1.80 -17.36
CA SER A 254 18.83 -2.23 -18.25
C SER A 254 18.20 -3.50 -17.73
N PHE A 255 16.91 -3.42 -17.40
CA PHE A 255 16.09 -4.55 -16.98
C PHE A 255 14.66 -4.40 -17.50
N PHE A 256 13.90 -5.48 -17.42
CA PHE A 256 12.47 -5.50 -17.72
C PHE A 256 11.74 -6.24 -16.60
N LYS A 257 10.61 -5.67 -16.15
CA LYS A 257 9.73 -6.28 -15.15
C LYS A 257 8.32 -6.41 -15.69
N THR A 258 7.70 -7.51 -15.34
CA THR A 258 6.25 -7.72 -15.50
C THR A 258 5.67 -8.08 -14.14
N ASP A 259 4.74 -7.28 -13.65
CA ASP A 259 4.04 -7.50 -12.40
C ASP A 259 2.56 -7.71 -12.68
N PHE A 260 1.96 -8.73 -12.06
CA PHE A 260 0.55 -9.08 -12.24
C PHE A 260 -0.12 -9.34 -10.90
N ARG A 261 -1.33 -8.81 -10.72
CA ARG A 261 -2.16 -9.08 -9.55
C ARG A 261 -3.61 -9.35 -9.99
N THR A 262 -4.22 -10.33 -9.34
CA THR A 262 -5.66 -10.59 -9.42
C THR A 262 -6.25 -10.55 -8.02
N LEU A 263 -7.32 -9.80 -7.87
CA LEU A 263 -8.17 -9.81 -6.68
C LEU A 263 -9.51 -10.44 -7.09
N TYR A 264 -9.93 -11.46 -6.37
CA TYR A 264 -11.21 -12.11 -6.60
C TYR A 264 -11.97 -12.29 -5.29
N LYS A 265 -13.27 -11.99 -5.32
CA LYS A 265 -14.16 -12.16 -4.18
C LYS A 265 -15.33 -13.03 -4.58
N LEU A 266 -15.43 -14.18 -3.94
CA LEU A 266 -16.52 -15.14 -4.08
C LEU A 266 -17.52 -14.93 -2.96
N ASN A 267 -18.67 -14.36 -3.25
CA ASN A 267 -19.73 -14.15 -2.27
C ASN A 267 -20.65 -15.37 -2.27
N TYR A 268 -20.84 -16.01 -1.12
CA TYR A 268 -21.80 -17.10 -0.92
C TYR A 268 -23.13 -16.55 -0.39
N ASN A 269 -23.05 -15.52 0.44
CA ASN A 269 -24.17 -14.71 0.92
C ASN A 269 -23.62 -13.36 1.41
N ASP A 270 -24.48 -12.49 1.96
CA ASP A 270 -24.09 -11.14 2.38
C ASP A 270 -22.99 -11.11 3.46
N ALA A 271 -22.79 -12.20 4.19
CA ALA A 271 -21.88 -12.26 5.33
C ALA A 271 -20.73 -13.27 5.17
N VAL A 272 -20.83 -14.20 4.22
CA VAL A 272 -19.84 -15.27 3.99
C VAL A 272 -19.25 -15.11 2.60
N PHE A 273 -17.95 -14.96 2.53
CA PHE A 273 -17.23 -14.81 1.26
C PHE A 273 -15.79 -15.32 1.35
N THR A 274 -15.22 -15.59 0.20
CA THR A 274 -13.79 -15.94 0.08
C THR A 274 -13.09 -14.90 -0.77
N GLU A 275 -12.02 -14.35 -0.26
CA GLU A 275 -11.10 -13.51 -1.01
C GLU A 275 -9.91 -14.34 -1.50
N VAL A 276 -9.57 -14.15 -2.76
CA VAL A 276 -8.42 -14.77 -3.41
C VAL A 276 -7.55 -13.65 -3.95
N THR A 277 -6.31 -13.58 -3.51
CA THR A 277 -5.31 -12.65 -4.03
C THR A 277 -4.16 -13.45 -4.64
N LEU A 278 -3.97 -13.30 -5.94
CA LEU A 278 -2.81 -13.81 -6.67
C LEU A 278 -1.92 -12.61 -7.02
N THR A 279 -0.65 -12.66 -6.64
CA THR A 279 0.34 -11.67 -7.05
C THR A 279 1.55 -12.40 -7.62
N SER A 280 2.02 -11.97 -8.79
CA SER A 280 3.21 -12.55 -9.42
C SER A 280 4.04 -11.48 -10.10
N GLY A 281 5.31 -11.77 -10.29
CA GLY A 281 6.22 -10.89 -10.97
C GLY A 281 7.43 -11.64 -11.51
N ILE A 282 8.00 -11.08 -12.57
CA ILE A 282 9.26 -11.52 -13.16
C ILE A 282 10.09 -10.30 -13.55
N ALA A 283 11.34 -10.30 -13.14
CA ALA A 283 12.34 -9.31 -13.49
C ALA A 283 13.47 -9.98 -14.25
N THR A 284 13.88 -9.40 -15.36
CA THR A 284 14.96 -9.91 -16.22
C THR A 284 15.98 -8.82 -16.49
N GLY A 285 17.23 -9.21 -16.75
CA GLY A 285 18.33 -8.27 -17.00
C GLY A 285 19.13 -7.94 -15.74
N LYS A 286 19.58 -6.68 -15.60
CA LYS A 286 20.43 -6.22 -14.51
C LYS A 286 19.60 -5.47 -13.49
N THR A 287 18.80 -6.21 -12.71
CA THR A 287 17.85 -5.64 -11.76
C THR A 287 18.47 -5.60 -10.36
N PRO A 288 18.65 -4.42 -9.73
CA PRO A 288 19.11 -4.32 -8.36
C PRO A 288 18.04 -4.77 -7.35
N LEU A 289 18.44 -5.16 -6.14
CA LEU A 289 17.58 -5.71 -5.09
C LEU A 289 16.39 -4.79 -4.75
N THR A 290 16.59 -3.49 -4.81
CA THR A 290 15.55 -2.47 -4.58
C THR A 290 14.35 -2.60 -5.53
N HIS A 291 14.55 -3.21 -6.70
CA HIS A 291 13.55 -3.41 -7.74
C HIS A 291 13.17 -4.89 -7.95
N LEU A 292 13.74 -5.82 -7.18
CA LEU A 292 13.34 -7.22 -7.15
C LEU A 292 12.12 -7.44 -6.23
N TYR A 293 11.86 -8.66 -5.81
CA TYR A 293 10.65 -9.02 -5.09
C TYR A 293 10.95 -9.69 -3.76
N HIS A 294 10.32 -9.20 -2.70
CA HIS A 294 10.07 -9.98 -1.50
C HIS A 294 8.60 -10.44 -1.49
N ALA A 295 8.28 -11.50 -0.75
CA ALA A 295 6.91 -12.04 -0.70
C ALA A 295 6.05 -11.38 0.40
N TYR A 296 6.20 -10.08 0.66
CA TYR A 296 5.49 -9.35 1.73
C TYR A 296 5.62 -10.01 3.11
N PRO A 297 6.85 -10.20 3.64
CA PRO A 297 7.07 -10.74 4.99
C PRO A 297 6.55 -9.79 6.06
N ASN A 298 6.16 -10.32 7.23
CA ASN A 298 5.73 -9.52 8.37
C ASN A 298 6.17 -10.11 9.71
N ASN A 299 7.22 -10.92 9.76
CA ASN A 299 7.78 -11.43 11.01
C ASN A 299 9.14 -10.81 11.29
N ILE A 300 9.44 -10.56 12.56
CA ILE A 300 10.72 -10.01 13.00
C ILE A 300 11.53 -11.11 13.67
N ASN A 301 12.85 -11.11 13.40
CA ASN A 301 13.76 -12.04 14.06
C ASN A 301 13.98 -11.58 15.51
N LYS A 302 13.29 -12.22 16.45
CA LYS A 302 13.39 -12.00 17.90
C LYS A 302 13.46 -13.36 18.60
N GLU A 303 14.04 -13.38 19.80
CA GLU A 303 14.30 -14.61 20.54
C GLU A 303 13.03 -15.34 20.98
N THR A 304 11.99 -14.60 21.34
CA THR A 304 10.73 -15.17 21.83
C THR A 304 9.54 -14.75 21.00
N ILE A 305 8.49 -15.59 21.01
CA ILE A 305 7.23 -15.29 20.31
C ILE A 305 6.56 -14.01 20.85
N LEU A 306 6.68 -13.70 22.14
CA LEU A 306 6.17 -12.47 22.70
C LEU A 306 6.87 -11.22 22.19
N GLN A 307 8.18 -11.32 21.96
CA GLN A 307 8.94 -10.22 21.34
C GLN A 307 8.60 -10.03 19.86
N ARG A 308 8.10 -11.08 19.21
CA ARG A 308 7.62 -11.06 17.82
C ARG A 308 6.17 -10.60 17.71
N PHE A 309 5.48 -10.37 18.84
CA PHE A 309 4.09 -9.95 18.84
C PHE A 309 3.92 -8.55 18.24
N SER A 310 3.14 -8.45 17.17
CA SER A 310 2.96 -7.24 16.40
C SER A 310 1.56 -7.21 15.77
N VAL A 311 1.35 -6.41 14.77
CA VAL A 311 0.06 -6.28 14.07
C VAL A 311 0.12 -7.03 12.75
N ALA A 312 -0.90 -7.84 12.47
CA ALA A 312 -1.03 -8.59 11.21
C ALA A 312 -1.27 -7.63 10.03
N GLY A 313 -0.61 -7.90 8.92
CA GLY A 313 -0.82 -7.16 7.69
C GLY A 313 -2.01 -7.69 6.89
N ILE A 314 -2.46 -6.90 5.91
CA ILE A 314 -3.62 -7.28 5.08
C ILE A 314 -3.26 -8.44 4.15
N ASN A 315 -2.10 -8.37 3.50
CA ASN A 315 -1.65 -9.31 2.47
C ASN A 315 -0.24 -9.85 2.73
N SER A 316 0.21 -9.89 3.97
CA SER A 316 1.54 -10.32 4.37
C SER A 316 1.58 -11.77 4.82
N PHE A 317 2.75 -12.39 4.73
CA PHE A 317 3.08 -13.66 5.36
C PHE A 317 3.52 -13.38 6.79
N GLU A 318 2.74 -13.84 7.77
CA GLU A 318 2.90 -13.45 9.16
C GLU A 318 4.04 -14.18 9.87
N THR A 319 4.44 -15.33 9.35
CA THR A 319 5.54 -16.16 9.87
C THR A 319 6.84 -16.03 9.06
N MET A 320 6.81 -15.36 7.90
CA MET A 320 7.98 -15.09 7.08
C MET A 320 8.75 -13.91 7.66
N TYR A 321 10.03 -14.11 7.96
CA TYR A 321 10.90 -13.07 8.49
C TYR A 321 11.23 -12.01 7.44
N PHE A 322 11.41 -10.77 7.88
CA PHE A 322 11.94 -9.71 7.01
C PHE A 322 13.31 -10.13 6.49
N ASN A 323 13.56 -9.82 5.22
CA ASN A 323 14.81 -10.10 4.52
C ASN A 323 15.17 -11.60 4.38
N GLU A 324 14.27 -12.51 4.73
CA GLU A 324 14.51 -13.96 4.61
C GLU A 324 14.60 -14.39 3.14
N PHE A 325 13.76 -13.83 2.27
CA PHE A 325 13.67 -14.23 0.86
C PHE A 325 13.57 -13.05 -0.08
N PHE A 326 14.34 -13.13 -1.19
CA PHE A 326 14.17 -12.29 -2.37
C PHE A 326 14.13 -13.14 -3.64
N SER A 327 13.49 -12.61 -4.69
CA SER A 327 13.29 -13.34 -5.93
C SER A 327 13.36 -12.40 -7.13
N ASP A 328 13.86 -12.88 -8.27
CA ASP A 328 13.74 -12.23 -9.57
C ASP A 328 12.43 -12.65 -10.29
N ARG A 329 11.84 -13.76 -9.86
CA ARG A 329 10.53 -14.28 -10.30
C ARG A 329 9.81 -14.88 -9.10
N PHE A 330 8.56 -14.52 -8.92
CA PHE A 330 7.76 -15.00 -7.79
C PHE A 330 6.27 -15.07 -8.12
N ALA A 331 5.58 -15.87 -7.34
CA ALA A 331 4.13 -15.89 -7.28
C ALA A 331 3.67 -16.12 -5.84
N THR A 332 2.66 -15.41 -5.41
CA THR A 332 2.00 -15.62 -4.11
C THR A 332 0.50 -15.80 -4.32
N LEU A 333 -0.07 -16.74 -3.59
CA LEU A 333 -1.51 -16.99 -3.54
C LEU A 333 -1.97 -16.88 -2.10
N GLN A 334 -2.96 -16.04 -1.85
CA GLN A 334 -3.61 -15.90 -0.55
C GLN A 334 -5.09 -16.18 -0.67
N LEU A 335 -5.59 -17.00 0.23
CA LEU A 335 -6.99 -17.37 0.37
C LEU A 335 -7.45 -16.95 1.76
N LYS A 336 -8.50 -16.14 1.84
CA LYS A 336 -9.15 -15.73 3.10
C LYS A 336 -10.62 -16.06 3.03
N HIS A 337 -11.08 -16.98 3.87
CA HIS A 337 -12.49 -17.34 3.97
C HIS A 337 -13.11 -16.70 5.20
N TYR A 338 -14.05 -15.81 4.99
CA TYR A 338 -14.78 -15.08 6.02
C TYR A 338 -16.08 -15.81 6.35
N PHE A 339 -16.20 -16.27 7.60
CA PHE A 339 -17.42 -16.84 8.11
C PHE A 339 -18.44 -15.78 8.52
N LYS A 340 -19.69 -16.20 8.69
CA LYS A 340 -20.72 -15.30 9.22
C LYS A 340 -20.30 -14.80 10.61
N PRO A 341 -20.37 -13.47 10.86
CA PRO A 341 -20.12 -12.94 12.19
C PRO A 341 -21.04 -13.58 13.22
N PHE A 342 -20.49 -13.99 14.35
CA PHE A 342 -21.29 -14.52 15.46
C PHE A 342 -21.59 -13.41 16.48
N LYS A 343 -22.79 -13.46 17.07
CA LYS A 343 -23.23 -12.49 18.03
C LYS A 343 -22.62 -12.83 19.38
N PHE A 344 -21.61 -12.07 19.80
CA PHE A 344 -21.04 -12.21 21.15
C PHE A 344 -21.81 -11.34 22.15
N THR A 345 -22.11 -10.10 21.77
CA THR A 345 -23.02 -9.18 22.45
C THR A 345 -23.81 -8.39 21.40
N GLU A 346 -24.76 -7.53 21.81
CA GLU A 346 -25.48 -6.64 20.89
C GLU A 346 -24.51 -5.73 20.10
N ARG A 347 -23.44 -5.31 20.75
CA ARG A 347 -22.44 -4.37 20.20
C ARG A 347 -21.30 -5.06 19.45
N TYR A 348 -20.91 -6.27 19.88
CA TYR A 348 -19.73 -6.95 19.35
C TYR A 348 -20.13 -8.20 18.56
N ARG A 349 -19.71 -8.20 17.29
CA ARG A 349 -19.98 -9.30 16.34
C ARG A 349 -18.67 -9.77 15.72
N PRO A 350 -17.86 -10.55 16.49
CA PRO A 350 -16.62 -11.11 15.97
C PRO A 350 -16.85 -11.94 14.71
N GLN A 351 -15.85 -11.94 13.83
CA GLN A 351 -15.86 -12.71 12.61
C GLN A 351 -14.60 -13.57 12.52
N LEU A 352 -14.82 -14.88 12.38
CA LEU A 352 -13.74 -15.83 12.13
C LEU A 352 -13.35 -15.75 10.65
N VAL A 353 -12.02 -15.77 10.39
CA VAL A 353 -11.44 -15.81 9.05
C VAL A 353 -10.41 -16.94 9.02
N LEU A 354 -10.55 -17.89 8.11
CA LEU A 354 -9.52 -18.86 7.82
C LEU A 354 -8.62 -18.36 6.70
N ILE A 355 -7.32 -18.60 6.84
CA ILE A 355 -6.30 -18.08 5.95
C ILE A 355 -5.40 -19.20 5.49
N SER A 356 -5.09 -19.21 4.20
CA SER A 356 -4.04 -20.04 3.62
C SER A 356 -3.22 -19.21 2.65
N ARG A 357 -1.90 -19.29 2.75
CA ARG A 357 -0.96 -18.50 1.96
C ARG A 357 0.14 -19.39 1.41
N PHE A 358 0.46 -19.17 0.15
CA PHE A 358 1.52 -19.88 -0.57
C PHE A 358 2.39 -18.88 -1.31
N ALA A 359 3.70 -19.12 -1.30
CA ALA A 359 4.64 -18.36 -2.11
C ALA A 359 5.66 -19.29 -2.78
N LEU A 360 5.97 -18.98 -4.02
CA LEU A 360 7.00 -19.64 -4.81
C LEU A 360 7.84 -18.55 -5.46
N GLY A 361 9.14 -18.74 -5.53
CA GLY A 361 10.02 -17.78 -6.18
C GLY A 361 11.46 -18.25 -6.22
N ASP A 362 12.22 -17.66 -7.12
CA ASP A 362 13.62 -18.01 -7.30
C ASP A 362 14.40 -16.79 -7.80
N MET A 363 15.74 -16.86 -7.78
CA MET A 363 16.62 -15.80 -8.22
C MET A 363 17.82 -16.35 -8.96
N ASN A 364 18.08 -15.82 -10.12
CA ASN A 364 19.33 -16.03 -10.85
C ASN A 364 20.37 -14.99 -10.41
N ASN A 365 21.65 -15.39 -10.45
CA ASN A 365 22.78 -14.49 -10.18
C ASN A 365 22.72 -13.80 -8.81
N MET A 366 22.40 -14.55 -7.75
CA MET A 366 22.35 -14.04 -6.37
C MET A 366 23.68 -13.39 -5.95
N GLU A 367 24.80 -13.83 -6.51
CA GLU A 367 26.16 -13.32 -6.27
C GLU A 367 26.35 -11.84 -6.64
N ARG A 368 25.45 -11.28 -7.44
CA ARG A 368 25.44 -9.83 -7.76
C ARG A 368 25.04 -8.96 -6.59
N HIS A 369 24.28 -9.51 -5.64
CA HIS A 369 23.74 -8.81 -4.47
C HIS A 369 24.63 -9.10 -3.26
N GLN A 370 25.63 -8.23 -3.05
CA GLN A 370 26.63 -8.42 -1.98
C GLN A 370 26.26 -7.65 -0.72
N THR A 371 26.92 -8.01 0.40
CA THR A 371 26.77 -7.45 1.74
C THR A 371 25.40 -7.73 2.42
N ILE A 372 24.47 -8.38 1.73
CA ILE A 372 23.19 -8.83 2.27
C ILE A 372 23.04 -10.34 2.06
N SER A 373 22.46 -11.03 3.05
CA SER A 373 22.20 -12.47 2.99
C SER A 373 20.71 -12.75 2.96
N PHE A 374 20.26 -13.53 1.99
CA PHE A 374 18.88 -13.96 1.85
C PHE A 374 18.79 -15.31 1.12
N GLY A 375 17.65 -15.97 1.23
CA GLY A 375 17.32 -17.17 0.47
C GLY A 375 16.37 -16.90 -0.69
N THR A 376 15.95 -17.99 -1.37
CA THR A 376 14.89 -17.96 -2.38
C THR A 376 13.72 -18.85 -1.96
N LEU A 377 12.56 -18.70 -2.60
CA LEU A 377 11.34 -19.44 -2.33
C LEU A 377 11.17 -20.68 -3.24
N ASN A 378 12.28 -21.24 -3.77
CA ASN A 378 12.26 -22.29 -4.78
C ASN A 378 11.63 -23.62 -4.33
N LYS A 379 11.52 -23.86 -3.02
CA LYS A 379 10.90 -25.07 -2.45
C LYS A 379 9.39 -24.90 -2.15
N GLY A 380 8.88 -23.69 -2.31
CA GLY A 380 7.49 -23.36 -1.97
C GLY A 380 7.28 -23.11 -0.47
N TYR A 381 6.92 -21.88 -0.12
CA TYR A 381 6.56 -21.46 1.24
C TYR A 381 5.07 -21.65 1.48
N SER A 382 4.70 -22.15 2.65
CA SER A 382 3.33 -22.40 3.02
C SER A 382 3.03 -21.90 4.42
N GLU A 383 1.93 -21.18 4.58
CA GLU A 383 1.42 -20.67 5.84
C GLU A 383 -0.09 -20.86 5.92
N ALA A 384 -0.58 -21.32 7.05
CA ALA A 384 -2.00 -21.36 7.35
C ALA A 384 -2.27 -20.62 8.66
N GLY A 385 -3.45 -20.04 8.78
CA GLY A 385 -3.79 -19.28 9.97
C GLY A 385 -5.28 -19.05 10.13
N LEU A 386 -5.60 -18.42 11.22
CA LEU A 386 -6.96 -17.95 11.53
C LEU A 386 -6.89 -16.54 12.14
N GLU A 387 -7.93 -15.77 11.86
CA GLU A 387 -8.14 -14.47 12.50
C GLU A 387 -9.52 -14.44 13.15
N ILE A 388 -9.60 -13.78 14.28
CA ILE A 388 -10.87 -13.39 14.89
C ILE A 388 -10.91 -11.87 14.87
N ASN A 389 -11.66 -11.33 13.93
CA ASN A 389 -11.74 -9.90 13.69
C ASN A 389 -12.88 -9.27 14.50
N LYS A 390 -12.79 -7.97 14.80
CA LYS A 390 -13.83 -7.18 15.46
C LYS A 390 -14.21 -7.69 16.85
N LEU A 391 -13.25 -8.16 17.64
CA LEU A 391 -13.47 -8.56 19.04
C LEU A 391 -13.91 -7.36 19.90
N PHE A 392 -13.08 -6.29 19.91
CA PHE A 392 -13.36 -5.05 20.66
C PHE A 392 -12.88 -3.85 19.86
N PHE A 393 -13.73 -2.85 19.61
CA PHE A 393 -13.38 -1.57 18.94
C PHE A 393 -12.59 -1.71 17.64
N GLY A 394 -12.85 -2.75 16.85
CA GLY A 394 -12.13 -3.04 15.60
C GLY A 394 -10.85 -3.85 15.78
N PHE A 395 -10.40 -4.10 17.02
CA PHE A 395 -9.28 -5.00 17.29
C PHE A 395 -9.70 -6.46 17.18
N GLY A 396 -8.77 -7.29 16.80
CA GLY A 396 -8.89 -8.75 16.74
C GLY A 396 -7.55 -9.40 16.97
N MET A 397 -7.49 -10.70 16.75
CA MET A 397 -6.28 -11.51 16.89
C MET A 397 -6.08 -12.38 15.66
N SER A 398 -4.82 -12.59 15.30
CA SER A 398 -4.38 -13.47 14.23
C SER A 398 -3.41 -14.49 14.77
N PHE A 399 -3.58 -15.74 14.36
CA PHE A 399 -2.64 -16.83 14.55
C PHE A 399 -2.22 -17.33 13.17
N ALA A 400 -0.93 -17.51 12.94
CA ALA A 400 -0.39 -18.10 11.72
C ALA A 400 0.66 -19.16 12.06
N TYR A 401 0.72 -20.20 11.23
CA TYR A 401 1.65 -21.31 11.33
C TYR A 401 2.31 -21.59 9.99
N ARG A 402 3.64 -21.58 9.98
CA ARG A 402 4.50 -21.94 8.86
C ARG A 402 4.69 -23.45 8.80
N TYR A 403 4.47 -24.06 7.65
CA TYR A 403 4.63 -25.50 7.44
C TYR A 403 5.29 -25.80 6.09
N GLY A 404 5.55 -27.09 5.84
CA GLY A 404 6.13 -27.55 4.58
C GLY A 404 7.64 -27.39 4.52
N ALA A 405 8.17 -27.13 3.33
CA ALA A 405 9.60 -27.20 3.04
C ALA A 405 10.46 -26.17 3.79
N TYR A 406 9.86 -25.08 4.21
CA TYR A 406 10.55 -24.01 4.97
C TYR A 406 10.21 -24.00 6.46
N HIS A 407 9.64 -25.10 6.98
CA HIS A 407 9.45 -25.27 8.43
C HIS A 407 10.81 -25.21 9.15
N LEU A 408 10.88 -24.38 10.19
CA LEU A 408 12.10 -24.18 10.99
C LEU A 408 12.18 -25.24 12.11
N PRO A 409 13.40 -25.58 12.58
CA PRO A 409 13.58 -26.62 13.60
C PRO A 409 12.85 -26.33 14.90
N ASP A 410 12.83 -25.08 15.37
CA ASP A 410 12.08 -24.67 16.55
C ASP A 410 10.62 -24.40 16.19
N ILE A 411 9.70 -25.04 16.91
CA ILE A 411 8.25 -24.85 16.70
C ILE A 411 7.84 -23.40 16.91
N GLY A 412 8.43 -22.72 17.90
CA GLY A 412 8.13 -21.33 18.20
C GLY A 412 8.46 -20.36 17.05
N ASP A 413 9.43 -20.70 16.21
CA ASP A 413 9.82 -19.90 15.05
C ASP A 413 8.86 -20.02 13.88
N ASN A 414 8.01 -21.05 13.90
CA ASN A 414 6.98 -21.27 12.89
C ASN A 414 5.61 -20.66 13.26
N ILE A 415 5.50 -20.01 14.40
CA ILE A 415 4.24 -19.47 14.92
C ILE A 415 4.33 -17.95 14.99
N ALA A 416 3.26 -17.29 14.53
CA ALA A 416 3.04 -15.87 14.73
C ALA A 416 1.70 -15.63 15.41
N LEU A 417 1.72 -14.86 16.51
CA LEU A 417 0.55 -14.34 17.20
C LEU A 417 0.55 -12.83 17.06
N LYS A 418 -0.52 -12.25 16.49
CA LYS A 418 -0.57 -10.83 16.18
C LYS A 418 -1.94 -10.24 16.44
N PHE A 419 -1.99 -8.92 16.65
CA PHE A 419 -3.25 -8.20 16.62
C PHE A 419 -3.71 -7.97 15.18
N THR A 420 -5.02 -7.97 14.96
CA THR A 420 -5.62 -7.41 13.75
C THR A 420 -6.32 -6.10 14.11
N PHE A 421 -6.37 -5.17 13.15
CA PHE A 421 -7.05 -3.91 13.32
C PHE A 421 -7.89 -3.62 12.07
N ASN A 422 -9.19 -3.79 12.20
CA ASN A 422 -10.15 -3.61 11.11
C ASN A 422 -11.18 -2.56 11.54
N VAL A 423 -10.93 -1.31 11.17
CA VAL A 423 -11.93 -0.24 11.28
C VAL A 423 -12.60 -0.11 9.92
N THR A 424 -13.85 -0.51 9.83
CA THR A 424 -14.76 -0.11 8.77
C THR A 424 -15.46 1.17 9.23
N LEU A 425 -15.15 2.30 8.58
CA LEU A 425 -15.84 3.57 8.76
C LEU A 425 -17.23 3.51 8.13
#